data_9b56f9ce46ef5adff098dd1bd7c7c26d
#
_entry.id   9b56f9ce46ef5adff098dd1bd7c7c26d
#
_cell.length_a   1.000
_cell.length_b   1.000
_cell.length_c   1.000
_cell.angle_alpha   90.00
_cell.angle_beta   90.00
_cell.angle_gamma   90.00
#
_symmetry.space_group_name_H-M   'P 1'
#
loop_
_entity.id
_entity.type
_entity.pdbx_description
1 polymer ?
#
loop_
_entity_poly.entity_id
_entity_poly.type
_entity_poly.pdbx_seq_one_letter_code
_entity_poly.pdbx_strand_id
1 'polypeptide(L)'
;MTQLIDFSKFSSVRVGGVHEVAVLESIEDALKPEFAGRVMIGGANNLLVSPNPPAMMMLGGAFDYINLSGDVLSIGAATKSGKIYNFAKKHNIGGFEFLQNIPGTLGGLIKMNAGLCGVSVSDSLLAVRLGRGWVERERMSFSYRKSGIDEPIFCAEFKISREFDAALAAD
;
A
#
# COMPACT_ATOMS: atom_id res chain seq x y z
N MET A 1 -12.21 -10.23 11.97
CA MET A 1 -11.32 -11.34 12.42
C MET A 1 -10.05 -10.71 13.00
N THR A 2 -9.42 -11.32 14.03
CA THR A 2 -8.14 -10.84 14.57
C THR A 2 -7.04 -11.87 14.34
N GLN A 3 -5.80 -11.42 14.24
CA GLN A 3 -4.62 -12.25 14.04
C GLN A 3 -3.51 -11.81 15.00
N LEU A 4 -2.79 -12.77 15.60
CA LEU A 4 -1.57 -12.50 16.35
C LEU A 4 -0.40 -12.33 15.40
N ILE A 5 0.28 -11.19 15.47
CA ILE A 5 1.45 -10.87 14.65
C ILE A 5 2.66 -10.66 15.55
N ASP A 6 3.71 -11.42 15.29
CA ASP A 6 5.04 -11.24 15.89
C ASP A 6 5.81 -10.20 15.07
N PHE A 7 5.85 -8.97 15.54
CA PHE A 7 6.50 -7.85 14.83
C PHE A 7 8.02 -8.00 14.78
N SER A 8 8.64 -8.82 15.64
CA SER A 8 10.05 -9.14 15.54
C SER A 8 10.40 -9.93 14.27
N LYS A 9 9.39 -10.58 13.66
CA LYS A 9 9.51 -11.32 12.39
C LYS A 9 8.83 -10.63 11.22
N PHE A 10 7.71 -9.92 11.49
CA PHE A 10 6.88 -9.30 10.47
C PHE A 10 7.45 -7.97 9.98
N SER A 11 7.99 -7.13 10.88
CA SER A 11 8.53 -5.82 10.52
C SER A 11 9.95 -5.92 9.96
N SER A 12 10.32 -4.99 9.06
CA SER A 12 11.70 -4.90 8.55
C SER A 12 12.70 -4.50 9.62
N VAL A 13 12.25 -3.75 10.62
CA VAL A 13 13.10 -3.31 11.76
C VAL A 13 13.33 -4.46 12.75
N ARG A 14 12.50 -5.52 12.67
CA ARG A 14 12.55 -6.71 13.55
C ARG A 14 12.49 -6.38 15.05
N VAL A 15 11.73 -5.33 15.38
CA VAL A 15 11.48 -4.88 16.74
C VAL A 15 9.96 -4.84 16.98
N GLY A 16 9.55 -5.12 18.19
CA GLY A 16 8.18 -5.25 18.64
C GLY A 16 7.89 -6.64 19.17
N GLY A 17 6.82 -6.78 19.91
CA GLY A 17 6.37 -8.05 20.47
C GLY A 17 5.31 -8.72 19.60
N VAL A 18 4.59 -9.67 20.19
CA VAL A 18 3.39 -10.29 19.60
C VAL A 18 2.18 -9.45 20.00
N HIS A 19 1.47 -8.94 19.00
CA HIS A 19 0.28 -8.13 19.21
C HIS A 19 -0.88 -8.61 18.37
N GLU A 20 -2.09 -8.38 18.87
CA GLU A 20 -3.32 -8.65 18.16
C GLU A 20 -3.59 -7.54 17.13
N VAL A 21 -3.83 -7.94 15.89
CA VAL A 21 -4.15 -7.04 14.78
C VAL A 21 -5.47 -7.48 14.17
N ALA A 22 -6.42 -6.56 14.03
CA ALA A 22 -7.67 -6.82 13.37
C ALA A 22 -7.47 -6.88 11.85
N VAL A 23 -8.10 -7.84 11.17
CA VAL A 23 -8.00 -8.02 9.71
C VAL A 23 -9.31 -7.61 9.07
N LEU A 24 -9.24 -6.70 8.13
CA LEU A 24 -10.36 -6.23 7.30
C LEU A 24 -10.40 -7.03 6.00
N GLU A 25 -11.53 -7.67 5.72
CA GLU A 25 -11.75 -8.39 4.46
C GLU A 25 -12.72 -7.66 3.53
N SER A 26 -13.35 -6.58 4.01
CA SER A 26 -14.20 -5.71 3.19
C SER A 26 -14.06 -4.24 3.59
N ILE A 27 -14.50 -3.32 2.72
CA ILE A 27 -14.54 -1.89 3.04
C ILE A 27 -15.55 -1.61 4.15
N GLU A 28 -16.66 -2.34 4.15
CA GLU A 28 -17.73 -2.24 5.13
C GLU A 28 -17.24 -2.59 6.53
N ASP A 29 -16.26 -3.49 6.66
CA ASP A 29 -15.65 -3.81 7.95
C ASP A 29 -15.03 -2.56 8.60
N ALA A 30 -14.36 -1.71 7.82
CA ALA A 30 -13.73 -0.50 8.34
C ALA A 30 -14.73 0.53 8.89
N LEU A 31 -16.01 0.44 8.51
CA LEU A 31 -17.07 1.32 8.98
C LEU A 31 -17.73 0.83 10.28
N LYS A 32 -17.41 -0.37 10.73
CA LYS A 32 -17.95 -0.93 11.98
C LYS A 32 -17.34 -0.23 13.20
N PRO A 33 -18.11 0.01 14.26
CA PRO A 33 -17.63 0.69 15.47
C PRO A 33 -16.39 0.04 16.11
N GLU A 34 -16.26 -1.29 16.01
CA GLU A 34 -15.13 -2.07 16.55
C GLU A 34 -13.79 -1.76 15.90
N PHE A 35 -13.78 -1.15 14.71
CA PHE A 35 -12.57 -0.73 14.00
C PHE A 35 -12.27 0.77 14.17
N ALA A 36 -13.19 1.54 14.76
CA ALA A 36 -12.99 2.97 14.98
C ALA A 36 -11.77 3.22 15.88
N GLY A 37 -10.93 4.20 15.48
CA GLY A 37 -9.74 4.58 16.23
C GLY A 37 -8.56 3.61 16.14
N ARG A 38 -8.68 2.47 15.43
CA ARG A 38 -7.54 1.57 15.17
C ARG A 38 -6.57 2.18 14.16
N VAL A 39 -5.31 1.93 14.37
CA VAL A 39 -4.25 2.36 13.45
C VAL A 39 -4.11 1.35 12.30
N MET A 40 -4.29 1.82 11.07
CA MET A 40 -4.05 0.99 9.87
C MET A 40 -2.55 0.78 9.70
N ILE A 41 -2.14 -0.49 9.61
CA ILE A 41 -0.77 -0.88 9.29
C ILE A 41 -0.71 -1.61 7.95
N GLY A 42 0.39 -1.42 7.22
CA GLY A 42 0.72 -2.19 6.01
C GLY A 42 1.73 -3.30 6.32
N GLY A 43 2.78 -3.41 5.49
CA GLY A 43 3.85 -4.39 5.66
C GLY A 43 4.84 -4.11 6.79
N ALA A 44 4.59 -3.12 7.65
CA ALA A 44 5.43 -2.71 8.78
C ALA A 44 6.92 -2.45 8.43
N ASN A 45 7.19 -2.02 7.19
CA ASN A 45 8.57 -1.74 6.74
C ASN A 45 9.08 -0.36 7.21
N ASN A 46 8.18 0.51 7.64
CA ASN A 46 8.49 1.83 8.18
C ASN A 46 7.74 2.07 9.50
N LEU A 47 7.66 1.04 10.33
CA LEU A 47 6.93 1.06 11.60
C LEU A 47 7.78 0.48 12.71
N LEU A 48 7.87 1.22 13.82
CA LEU A 48 8.41 0.77 15.08
C LEU A 48 7.25 0.53 16.04
N VAL A 49 7.07 -0.72 16.47
CA VAL A 49 5.97 -1.10 17.37
C VAL A 49 6.45 -1.06 18.81
N SER A 50 5.80 -0.24 19.63
CA SER A 50 6.09 -0.15 21.07
C SER A 50 5.57 -1.38 21.81
N PRO A 51 5.99 -1.61 23.07
CA PRO A 51 5.46 -2.70 23.90
C PRO A 51 3.95 -2.58 24.16
N ASN A 52 3.40 -1.35 24.17
CA ASN A 52 1.98 -1.07 24.35
C ASN A 52 1.48 -0.23 23.17
N PRO A 53 1.28 -0.82 21.98
CA PRO A 53 0.84 -0.06 20.81
C PRO A 53 -0.67 0.24 20.93
N PRO A 54 -1.16 1.26 20.20
CA PRO A 54 -2.59 1.43 20.01
C PRO A 54 -3.19 0.20 19.31
N ALA A 55 -4.50 0.03 19.41
CA ALA A 55 -5.19 -1.03 18.66
C ALA A 55 -4.92 -0.90 17.16
N MET A 56 -4.52 -1.99 16.52
CA MET A 56 -4.09 -2.01 15.13
C MET A 56 -5.08 -2.77 14.25
N MET A 57 -5.09 -2.41 12.97
CA MET A 57 -5.80 -3.16 11.92
C MET A 57 -4.97 -3.21 10.65
N MET A 58 -5.21 -4.21 9.81
CA MET A 58 -4.59 -4.39 8.51
C MET A 58 -5.61 -4.89 7.49
N LEU A 59 -5.29 -4.74 6.22
CA LEU A 59 -6.09 -5.30 5.14
C LEU A 59 -5.76 -6.78 4.96
N GLY A 60 -6.79 -7.60 4.75
CA GLY A 60 -6.69 -9.02 4.49
C GLY A 60 -6.52 -9.36 3.00
N GLY A 61 -6.64 -10.65 2.69
CA GLY A 61 -6.40 -11.21 1.36
C GLY A 61 -7.33 -10.67 0.27
N ALA A 62 -8.54 -10.24 0.64
CA ALA A 62 -9.46 -9.63 -0.31
C ALA A 62 -8.91 -8.38 -1.01
N PHE A 63 -7.91 -7.73 -0.41
CA PHE A 63 -7.24 -6.54 -0.96
C PHE A 63 -5.85 -6.84 -1.55
N ASP A 64 -5.50 -8.11 -1.80
CA ASP A 64 -4.26 -8.52 -2.46
C ASP A 64 -4.54 -8.98 -3.90
N TYR A 65 -4.78 -8.04 -4.79
CA TYR A 65 -5.06 -8.31 -6.20
C TYR A 65 -4.42 -7.29 -7.15
N ILE A 66 -4.27 -7.66 -8.42
CA ILE A 66 -3.85 -6.80 -9.53
C ILE A 66 -4.75 -7.12 -10.71
N ASN A 67 -5.48 -6.13 -11.21
CA ASN A 67 -6.37 -6.24 -12.35
C ASN A 67 -5.96 -5.24 -13.43
N LEU A 68 -5.77 -5.72 -14.65
CA LEU A 68 -5.45 -4.91 -15.82
C LEU A 68 -6.69 -4.79 -16.71
N SER A 69 -7.09 -3.57 -17.02
CA SER A 69 -8.22 -3.28 -17.92
C SER A 69 -7.85 -2.13 -18.85
N GLY A 70 -7.59 -2.45 -20.11
CA GLY A 70 -7.08 -1.47 -21.07
C GLY A 70 -5.76 -0.86 -20.60
N ASP A 71 -5.75 0.45 -20.43
CA ASP A 71 -4.59 1.23 -19.98
C ASP A 71 -4.65 1.59 -18.47
N VAL A 72 -5.54 0.94 -17.71
CA VAL A 72 -5.69 1.14 -16.28
C VAL A 72 -5.32 -0.12 -15.51
N LEU A 73 -4.46 0.05 -14.52
CA LEU A 73 -4.05 -0.98 -13.57
C LEU A 73 -4.69 -0.72 -12.22
N SER A 74 -5.63 -1.57 -11.80
CA SER A 74 -6.27 -1.52 -10.48
C SER A 74 -5.59 -2.49 -9.52
N ILE A 75 -5.11 -1.99 -8.38
CA ILE A 75 -4.31 -2.76 -7.43
C ILE A 75 -4.88 -2.61 -6.03
N GLY A 76 -5.12 -3.74 -5.35
CA GLY A 76 -5.53 -3.78 -3.95
C GLY A 76 -4.41 -3.31 -3.01
N ALA A 77 -4.77 -2.59 -1.96
CA ALA A 77 -3.79 -1.91 -1.10
C ALA A 77 -2.98 -2.86 -0.19
N ALA A 78 -3.38 -4.13 -0.03
CA ALA A 78 -2.59 -5.15 0.64
C ALA A 78 -1.52 -5.80 -0.27
N THR A 79 -1.56 -5.53 -1.58
CA THR A 79 -0.62 -6.11 -2.54
C THR A 79 0.81 -5.64 -2.26
N LYS A 80 1.73 -6.60 -2.16
CA LYS A 80 3.14 -6.33 -1.88
C LYS A 80 3.86 -5.73 -3.08
N SER A 81 4.79 -4.82 -2.85
CA SER A 81 5.61 -4.16 -3.86
C SER A 81 6.28 -5.14 -4.83
N GLY A 82 6.87 -6.22 -4.34
CA GLY A 82 7.48 -7.24 -5.19
C GLY A 82 6.50 -7.95 -6.12
N LYS A 83 5.23 -8.16 -5.69
CA LYS A 83 4.18 -8.72 -6.54
C LYS A 83 3.79 -7.72 -7.64
N ILE A 84 3.69 -6.43 -7.31
CA ILE A 84 3.41 -5.36 -8.29
C ILE A 84 4.55 -5.25 -9.30
N TYR A 85 5.80 -5.19 -8.83
CA TYR A 85 7.00 -5.16 -9.69
C TYR A 85 7.03 -6.33 -10.68
N ASN A 86 6.87 -7.56 -10.18
CA ASN A 86 6.90 -8.77 -11.02
C ASN A 86 5.77 -8.79 -12.05
N PHE A 87 4.57 -8.33 -11.66
CA PHE A 87 3.45 -8.19 -12.58
C PHE A 87 3.75 -7.16 -13.68
N ALA A 88 4.21 -5.97 -13.29
CA ALA A 88 4.55 -4.88 -14.21
C ALA A 88 5.64 -5.30 -15.21
N LYS A 89 6.72 -5.93 -14.73
CA LYS A 89 7.78 -6.47 -15.57
C LYS A 89 7.27 -7.52 -16.58
N LYS A 90 6.44 -8.47 -16.11
CA LYS A 90 5.87 -9.54 -16.94
C LYS A 90 4.96 -8.99 -18.05
N HIS A 91 4.23 -7.93 -17.78
CA HIS A 91 3.26 -7.33 -18.71
C HIS A 91 3.80 -6.10 -19.43
N ASN A 92 5.09 -5.80 -19.33
CA ASN A 92 5.76 -4.66 -19.96
C ASN A 92 5.14 -3.31 -19.57
N ILE A 93 4.78 -3.14 -18.30
CA ILE A 93 4.13 -1.94 -17.74
C ILE A 93 5.16 -1.12 -16.98
N GLY A 94 5.48 0.09 -17.47
CA GLY A 94 6.39 1.02 -16.81
C GLY A 94 5.74 1.84 -15.70
N GLY A 95 6.59 2.47 -14.86
CA GLY A 95 6.16 3.30 -13.73
C GLY A 95 6.22 2.58 -12.38
N PHE A 96 6.61 1.30 -12.37
CA PHE A 96 6.70 0.47 -11.16
C PHE A 96 8.10 -0.13 -10.94
N GLU A 97 9.09 0.25 -11.72
CA GLU A 97 10.46 -0.27 -11.69
C GLU A 97 11.12 -0.04 -10.32
N PHE A 98 10.91 1.13 -9.74
CA PHE A 98 11.44 1.51 -8.43
C PHE A 98 10.98 0.60 -7.27
N LEU A 99 9.90 -0.16 -7.47
CA LEU A 99 9.38 -1.10 -6.47
C LEU A 99 10.26 -2.34 -6.27
N GLN A 100 11.24 -2.59 -7.13
CA GLN A 100 12.22 -3.66 -6.93
C GLN A 100 12.91 -3.53 -5.58
N ASN A 101 13.28 -2.31 -5.18
CA ASN A 101 14.10 -2.02 -4.02
C ASN A 101 13.32 -1.40 -2.84
N ILE A 102 12.00 -1.20 -2.99
CA ILE A 102 11.17 -0.62 -1.94
C ILE A 102 10.19 -1.67 -1.39
N PRO A 103 10.42 -2.22 -0.20
CA PRO A 103 9.49 -3.16 0.41
C PRO A 103 8.24 -2.45 0.94
N GLY A 104 7.11 -3.16 0.95
CA GLY A 104 5.87 -2.65 1.54
C GLY A 104 4.64 -3.18 0.85
N THR A 105 3.48 -2.71 1.29
CA THR A 105 2.20 -2.89 0.62
C THR A 105 1.80 -1.63 -0.11
N LEU A 106 0.98 -1.73 -1.15
CA LEU A 106 0.57 -0.58 -1.95
C LEU A 106 -0.01 0.56 -1.10
N GLY A 107 -0.88 0.24 -0.14
CA GLY A 107 -1.46 1.26 0.75
C GLY A 107 -0.39 2.04 1.53
N GLY A 108 0.63 1.34 2.05
CA GLY A 108 1.76 1.95 2.72
C GLY A 108 2.65 2.79 1.78
N LEU A 109 2.87 2.31 0.56
CA LEU A 109 3.62 3.05 -0.47
C LEU A 109 2.93 4.36 -0.83
N ILE A 110 1.60 4.34 -1.05
CA ILE A 110 0.81 5.55 -1.35
C ILE A 110 0.79 6.49 -0.14
N LYS A 111 0.55 5.97 1.07
CA LYS A 111 0.54 6.78 2.31
C LYS A 111 1.82 7.59 2.48
N MET A 112 2.96 6.96 2.17
CA MET A 112 4.30 7.54 2.29
C MET A 112 4.75 8.25 1.01
N ASN A 113 3.96 8.30 -0.04
CA ASN A 113 4.40 8.75 -1.38
C ASN A 113 5.77 8.15 -1.72
N ALA A 114 5.86 6.82 -1.64
CA ALA A 114 7.13 6.12 -1.82
C ALA A 114 7.67 6.33 -3.23
N GLY A 115 8.96 6.54 -3.31
CA GLY A 115 9.64 6.77 -4.59
C GLY A 115 11.14 6.57 -4.47
N LEU A 116 11.79 6.40 -5.60
CA LEU A 116 13.23 6.23 -5.75
C LEU A 116 13.67 6.81 -7.10
N CYS A 117 14.87 7.39 -7.16
CA CYS A 117 15.46 7.92 -8.41
C CYS A 117 14.56 8.89 -9.18
N GLY A 118 13.82 9.75 -8.46
CA GLY A 118 12.95 10.77 -9.08
C GLY A 118 11.59 10.27 -9.54
N VAL A 119 11.27 8.98 -9.37
CA VAL A 119 9.96 8.40 -9.66
C VAL A 119 9.24 8.09 -8.36
N SER A 120 7.97 8.40 -8.27
CA SER A 120 7.13 8.14 -7.10
C SER A 120 5.84 7.41 -7.46
N VAL A 121 5.23 6.77 -6.46
CA VAL A 121 3.96 6.06 -6.64
C VAL A 121 2.83 6.97 -7.12
N SER A 122 2.90 8.27 -6.82
CA SER A 122 1.89 9.25 -7.22
C SER A 122 1.99 9.71 -8.68
N ASP A 123 3.06 9.38 -9.40
CA ASP A 123 3.28 9.92 -10.76
C ASP A 123 2.35 9.30 -11.80
N SER A 124 2.00 8.04 -11.65
CA SER A 124 1.04 7.32 -12.51
C SER A 124 -0.33 7.07 -11.83
N LEU A 125 -0.51 7.55 -10.60
CA LEU A 125 -1.74 7.37 -9.82
C LEU A 125 -2.89 8.15 -10.47
N LEU A 126 -4.04 7.51 -10.66
CA LEU A 126 -5.29 8.13 -11.09
C LEU A 126 -6.19 8.45 -9.90
N ALA A 127 -6.45 7.45 -9.07
CA ALA A 127 -7.35 7.57 -7.94
C ALA A 127 -7.04 6.53 -6.86
N VAL A 128 -7.51 6.81 -5.64
CA VAL A 128 -7.54 5.83 -4.54
C VAL A 128 -8.96 5.58 -4.07
N ARG A 129 -9.24 4.37 -3.65
CA ARG A 129 -10.48 3.98 -2.99
C ARG A 129 -10.33 4.11 -1.49
N LEU A 130 -11.06 5.04 -0.89
CA LEU A 130 -11.23 5.23 0.54
C LEU A 130 -12.60 4.70 1.00
N GLY A 131 -12.85 4.66 2.29
CA GLY A 131 -14.16 4.25 2.82
C GLY A 131 -15.33 5.05 2.24
N ARG A 132 -15.16 6.36 2.09
CA ARG A 132 -16.17 7.28 1.53
C ARG A 132 -16.35 7.21 0.00
N GLY A 133 -15.46 6.54 -0.74
CA GLY A 133 -15.52 6.46 -2.20
C GLY A 133 -14.17 6.63 -2.86
N TRP A 134 -14.19 6.78 -4.20
CA TRP A 134 -13.02 7.11 -4.99
C TRP A 134 -12.62 8.58 -4.82
N VAL A 135 -11.34 8.83 -4.69
CA VAL A 135 -10.73 10.16 -4.62
C VAL A 135 -9.68 10.26 -5.71
N GLU A 136 -9.84 11.19 -6.61
CA GLU A 136 -8.91 11.46 -7.71
C GLU A 136 -7.59 12.02 -7.19
N ARG A 137 -6.51 11.74 -7.90
CA ARG A 137 -5.15 12.13 -7.53
C ARG A 137 -5.00 13.65 -7.33
N GLU A 138 -5.70 14.47 -8.15
CA GLU A 138 -5.66 15.94 -8.11
C GLU A 138 -6.23 16.51 -6.81
N ARG A 139 -7.05 15.75 -6.09
CA ARG A 139 -7.60 16.13 -4.78
C ARG A 139 -6.73 15.75 -3.60
N MET A 140 -5.55 15.19 -3.86
CA MET A 140 -4.60 14.75 -2.84
C MET A 140 -3.39 15.68 -2.80
N SER A 141 -2.80 15.85 -1.61
CA SER A 141 -1.65 16.73 -1.40
C SER A 141 -0.37 15.92 -1.25
N PHE A 142 0.12 15.34 -2.35
CA PHE A 142 1.36 14.60 -2.33
C PHE A 142 2.57 15.51 -2.18
N SER A 143 3.47 15.11 -1.28
CA SER A 143 4.78 15.74 -1.08
C SER A 143 5.79 14.69 -0.63
N TYR A 144 7.02 15.08 -0.35
CA TYR A 144 8.05 14.14 0.12
C TYR A 144 7.58 13.39 1.37
N ARG A 145 7.50 12.05 1.27
CA ARG A 145 7.08 11.13 2.34
C ARG A 145 5.66 11.39 2.89
N LYS A 146 4.78 12.02 2.11
CA LYS A 146 3.42 12.34 2.54
C LYS A 146 2.44 12.30 1.37
N SER A 147 1.25 11.72 1.59
CA SER A 147 0.14 11.70 0.61
C SER A 147 -0.98 12.69 0.94
N GLY A 148 -1.04 13.21 2.16
CA GLY A 148 -2.20 13.99 2.64
C GLY A 148 -3.46 13.16 2.88
N ILE A 149 -3.37 11.82 2.82
CA ILE A 149 -4.50 10.91 3.05
C ILE A 149 -4.45 10.43 4.50
N ASP A 150 -5.49 10.67 5.29
CA ASP A 150 -5.56 10.23 6.68
C ASP A 150 -6.43 8.98 6.89
N GLU A 151 -7.26 8.65 5.91
CA GLU A 151 -8.13 7.47 5.91
C GLU A 151 -7.41 6.20 5.39
N PRO A 152 -7.91 5.00 5.72
CA PRO A 152 -7.46 3.76 5.10
C PRO A 152 -7.63 3.76 3.58
N ILE A 153 -6.59 3.32 2.87
CA ILE A 153 -6.59 3.12 1.43
C ILE A 153 -6.89 1.64 1.17
N PHE A 154 -7.91 1.33 0.35
CA PHE A 154 -8.34 -0.04 0.05
C PHE A 154 -7.83 -0.56 -1.29
N CYS A 155 -7.77 0.29 -2.29
CA CYS A 155 -7.14 0.02 -3.57
C CYS A 155 -6.81 1.34 -4.28
N ALA A 156 -6.08 1.25 -5.39
CA ALA A 156 -5.75 2.38 -6.22
C ALA A 156 -5.74 2.01 -7.70
N GLU A 157 -5.97 3.00 -8.54
CA GLU A 157 -5.90 2.90 -9.99
C GLU A 157 -4.75 3.74 -10.53
N PHE A 158 -4.05 3.18 -11.52
CA PHE A 158 -2.88 3.76 -12.14
C PHE A 158 -3.03 3.80 -13.66
N LYS A 159 -2.58 4.90 -14.28
CA LYS A 159 -2.49 5.03 -15.72
C LYS A 159 -1.24 4.32 -16.24
N ILE A 160 -1.41 3.48 -17.23
CA ILE A 160 -0.31 2.90 -17.99
C ILE A 160 0.01 3.86 -19.14
N SER A 161 1.17 4.48 -19.09
CA SER A 161 1.59 5.50 -20.04
C SER A 161 2.88 5.18 -20.80
N ARG A 162 3.61 4.15 -20.34
CA ARG A 162 4.88 3.73 -20.94
C ARG A 162 5.18 2.25 -20.69
N GLU A 163 6.11 1.71 -21.46
CA GLU A 163 6.64 0.38 -21.28
C GLU A 163 7.60 0.29 -20.07
N PHE A 164 7.81 -0.94 -19.61
CA PHE A 164 8.74 -1.24 -18.52
C PHE A 164 10.18 -1.03 -18.97
N ASP A 165 10.95 -0.26 -18.20
CA ASP A 165 12.38 -0.02 -18.47
C ASP A 165 13.23 -0.69 -17.38
N ALA A 166 13.92 -1.76 -17.77
CA ALA A 166 14.76 -2.52 -16.85
C ALA A 166 15.96 -1.70 -16.31
N ALA A 167 16.40 -0.68 -17.01
CA ALA A 167 17.49 0.19 -16.56
C ALA A 167 17.08 1.02 -15.33
N LEU A 168 15.80 1.40 -15.24
CA LEU A 168 15.26 2.12 -14.08
C LEU A 168 15.03 1.24 -12.84
N ALA A 169 15.18 -0.07 -12.97
CA ALA A 169 15.05 -1.03 -11.87
C ALA A 169 16.41 -1.38 -11.23
N ALA A 170 17.52 -1.03 -11.89
CA ALA A 170 18.87 -1.53 -11.54
C ALA A 170 19.63 -0.63 -10.55
N ASP A 171 19.12 0.57 -10.21
CA ASP A 171 19.77 1.52 -9.27
C ASP A 171 19.15 1.40 -7.83
#